data_7cfc81073e4f402b43edf4f160e9eb9a
#
_entry.id   7cfc81073e4f402b43edf4f160e9eb9a
#
_cell.length_a   1.000
_cell.length_b   1.000
_cell.length_c   1.000
_cell.angle_alpha   90.00
_cell.angle_beta   90.00
_cell.angle_gamma   90.00
#
_symmetry.space_group_name_H-M   'P 1'
#
loop_
_entity.id
_entity.type
_entity.pdbx_description
1 polymer ?
#
loop_
_entity_poly.entity_id
_entity_poly.type
_entity_poly.pdbx_seq_one_letter_code
_entity_poly.pdbx_strand_id
1 'polypeptide(L)'
;MGQPLFLHSVMQEKIWGGTRLKEEFGYEIPSDHVGEFWAISAHPHGVSKVANGPYEGMGLDQLYQEHRELFGNRKEPVFPLLTKILDANDWLSVQVHPDDTYAMEHEGELGKTECWYVIAADEGSEIIYGHNAKSKEELRQQIEDKNWDDLLTKVPVKAGDFFYVPSGTMHAIGSGILILETQQSSDTTYRVYDFDRKDAQGNLRELHLEKSIDVLNIGEPANSHPDTVVIDDLRMTTLVASDFFTVYKWELTGKADFEKTADYSLLSVLAGEGKLTVDGTDYPIQKGSHFILPSDVESWTLEGQGLELIVSHP
;
A
#
# COMPACT_ATOMS: atom_id res chain seq x y z
N MET A 1 -29.67 3.52 -2.69
CA MET A 1 -29.20 2.69 -1.59
C MET A 1 -27.75 2.39 -1.89
N GLY A 2 -26.87 2.81 -0.99
CA GLY A 2 -25.44 2.56 -1.12
C GLY A 2 -25.12 1.08 -1.07
N GLN A 3 -24.09 0.67 -1.77
CA GLN A 3 -23.60 -0.72 -1.73
C GLN A 3 -22.06 -0.72 -1.77
N PRO A 4 -21.41 -1.73 -1.18
CA PRO A 4 -19.96 -1.86 -1.29
C PRO A 4 -19.56 -2.11 -2.75
N LEU A 5 -18.43 -1.55 -3.15
CA LEU A 5 -17.83 -1.76 -4.46
C LEU A 5 -16.69 -2.77 -4.31
N PHE A 6 -16.96 -4.04 -4.57
CA PHE A 6 -15.91 -5.07 -4.66
C PHE A 6 -15.11 -4.87 -5.94
N LEU A 7 -13.82 -5.23 -5.90
CA LEU A 7 -12.91 -4.92 -7.00
C LEU A 7 -12.21 -6.17 -7.53
N HIS A 8 -12.10 -6.24 -8.84
CA HIS A 8 -11.14 -7.10 -9.52
C HIS A 8 -9.80 -6.38 -9.59
N SER A 9 -8.81 -6.97 -8.96
CA SER A 9 -7.46 -6.42 -8.80
C SER A 9 -6.58 -6.71 -10.01
N VAL A 10 -5.42 -6.05 -10.08
CA VAL A 10 -4.44 -6.22 -11.16
C VAL A 10 -3.13 -6.76 -10.60
N MET A 11 -2.54 -7.75 -11.26
CA MET A 11 -1.25 -8.33 -10.87
C MET A 11 -0.13 -7.80 -11.76
N GLN A 12 1.03 -7.57 -11.14
CA GLN A 12 2.24 -7.09 -11.81
C GLN A 12 3.38 -8.10 -11.58
N GLU A 13 3.98 -8.58 -12.66
CA GLU A 13 5.19 -9.38 -12.58
C GLU A 13 6.40 -8.50 -12.29
N LYS A 14 7.26 -8.95 -11.39
CA LYS A 14 8.48 -8.25 -10.98
C LYS A 14 9.62 -9.24 -10.87
N ILE A 15 10.84 -8.80 -11.14
CA ILE A 15 12.05 -9.65 -11.05
C ILE A 15 12.31 -10.20 -9.64
N TRP A 16 11.71 -9.58 -8.63
CA TRP A 16 11.78 -9.95 -7.21
C TRP A 16 10.51 -10.63 -6.69
N GLY A 17 9.47 -10.79 -7.54
CA GLY A 17 8.19 -11.39 -7.17
C GLY A 17 8.28 -12.89 -6.91
N GLY A 18 7.22 -13.43 -6.32
CA GLY A 18 7.13 -14.82 -5.91
C GLY A 18 5.73 -15.42 -6.07
N THR A 19 5.41 -16.40 -5.21
CA THR A 19 4.18 -17.19 -5.24
C THR A 19 3.30 -17.04 -4.01
N ARG A 20 3.71 -16.21 -3.03
CA ARG A 20 3.00 -16.04 -1.76
C ARG A 20 1.58 -15.50 -1.90
N LEU A 21 1.30 -14.72 -2.91
CA LEU A 21 -0.07 -14.27 -3.21
C LEU A 21 -1.02 -15.46 -3.44
N LYS A 22 -0.54 -16.51 -4.10
CA LYS A 22 -1.27 -17.76 -4.26
C LYS A 22 -1.32 -18.57 -2.95
N GLU A 23 -0.20 -18.71 -2.27
CA GLU A 23 -0.07 -19.53 -1.07
C GLU A 23 -0.88 -18.97 0.09
N GLU A 24 -0.82 -17.65 0.31
CA GLU A 24 -1.45 -16.98 1.44
C GLU A 24 -2.91 -16.57 1.19
N PHE A 25 -3.24 -16.19 -0.03
CA PHE A 25 -4.56 -15.64 -0.36
C PHE A 25 -5.38 -16.55 -1.30
N GLY A 26 -4.76 -17.60 -1.88
CA GLY A 26 -5.42 -18.47 -2.84
C GLY A 26 -5.67 -17.81 -4.21
N TYR A 27 -4.99 -16.69 -4.51
CA TYR A 27 -5.17 -16.03 -5.79
C TYR A 27 -4.62 -16.85 -6.95
N GLU A 28 -5.28 -16.78 -8.09
CA GLU A 28 -4.74 -17.31 -9.35
C GLU A 28 -3.68 -16.36 -9.89
N ILE A 29 -2.41 -16.75 -9.84
CA ILE A 29 -1.29 -15.94 -10.33
C ILE A 29 -0.89 -16.36 -11.75
N PRO A 30 -0.55 -15.40 -12.64
CA PRO A 30 -0.17 -15.69 -14.02
C PRO A 30 1.20 -16.37 -14.16
N SER A 31 2.08 -16.21 -13.17
CA SER A 31 3.42 -16.81 -13.14
C SER A 31 3.96 -16.89 -11.71
N ASP A 32 5.14 -17.50 -11.54
CA ASP A 32 5.84 -17.60 -10.25
C ASP A 32 6.66 -16.33 -9.90
N HIS A 33 6.43 -15.23 -10.60
CA HIS A 33 7.13 -13.95 -10.44
C HIS A 33 6.19 -12.76 -10.22
N VAL A 34 5.03 -12.99 -9.57
CA VAL A 34 4.11 -11.89 -9.25
C VAL A 34 4.62 -11.18 -8.02
N GLY A 35 5.06 -9.93 -8.20
CA GLY A 35 5.58 -9.11 -7.12
C GLY A 35 4.53 -8.21 -6.49
N GLU A 36 3.58 -7.71 -7.28
CA GLU A 36 2.56 -6.77 -6.79
C GLU A 36 1.15 -7.19 -7.20
N PHE A 37 0.25 -7.11 -6.23
CA PHE A 37 -1.19 -7.24 -6.41
C PHE A 37 -1.83 -5.89 -6.10
N TRP A 38 -2.25 -5.17 -7.14
CA TRP A 38 -2.89 -3.86 -7.01
C TRP A 38 -4.35 -4.07 -6.66
N ALA A 39 -4.60 -4.10 -5.37
CA ALA A 39 -5.90 -4.46 -4.80
C ALA A 39 -6.97 -3.41 -5.08
N ILE A 40 -6.65 -2.13 -4.85
CA ILE A 40 -7.53 -0.98 -5.09
C ILE A 40 -6.72 0.08 -5.82
N SER A 41 -6.97 0.24 -7.11
CA SER A 41 -6.16 1.10 -7.98
C SER A 41 -7.00 1.77 -9.08
N ALA A 42 -6.84 3.07 -9.21
CA ALA A 42 -7.29 3.85 -10.37
C ALA A 42 -6.10 4.35 -11.21
N HIS A 43 -4.89 3.87 -10.93
CA HIS A 43 -3.69 4.27 -11.65
C HIS A 43 -3.65 3.67 -13.06
N PRO A 44 -3.24 4.43 -14.10
CA PRO A 44 -3.29 3.95 -15.51
C PRO A 44 -2.42 2.70 -15.78
N HIS A 45 -1.40 2.44 -14.97
CA HIS A 45 -0.58 1.23 -15.10
C HIS A 45 -1.28 -0.05 -14.59
N GLY A 46 -2.45 0.08 -13.92
CA GLY A 46 -3.20 -1.08 -13.44
C GLY A 46 -4.50 -0.66 -12.76
N VAL A 47 -5.56 -0.50 -13.55
CA VAL A 47 -6.87 -0.05 -13.07
C VAL A 47 -7.69 -1.24 -12.57
N SER A 48 -8.10 -1.21 -11.31
CA SER A 48 -9.08 -2.14 -10.74
C SER A 48 -10.46 -1.92 -11.36
N LYS A 49 -11.22 -3.00 -11.56
CA LYS A 49 -12.59 -2.93 -12.09
C LYS A 49 -13.59 -3.31 -11.02
N VAL A 50 -14.72 -2.63 -11.00
CA VAL A 50 -15.83 -2.98 -10.11
C VAL A 50 -16.35 -4.38 -10.46
N ALA A 51 -16.55 -5.22 -9.44
CA ALA A 51 -16.93 -6.62 -9.60
C ALA A 51 -18.42 -6.89 -9.34
N ASN A 52 -19.20 -5.86 -8.96
CA ASN A 52 -20.62 -6.05 -8.58
C ASN A 52 -21.46 -4.81 -8.83
N GLY A 53 -22.78 -5.04 -8.88
CA GLY A 53 -23.77 -3.97 -8.89
C GLY A 53 -23.85 -3.19 -10.19
N PRO A 54 -24.43 -1.96 -10.18
CA PRO A 54 -24.70 -1.19 -11.38
C PRO A 54 -23.45 -0.71 -12.12
N TYR A 55 -22.30 -0.73 -11.47
CA TYR A 55 -21.00 -0.29 -12.02
C TYR A 55 -20.09 -1.46 -12.38
N GLU A 56 -20.59 -2.69 -12.37
CA GLU A 56 -19.79 -3.89 -12.68
C GLU A 56 -19.08 -3.75 -14.03
N GLY A 57 -17.77 -4.03 -14.04
CA GLY A 57 -16.89 -3.92 -15.20
C GLY A 57 -16.30 -2.53 -15.43
N MET A 58 -16.81 -1.47 -14.78
CA MET A 58 -16.27 -0.11 -14.90
C MET A 58 -14.90 -0.02 -14.19
N GLY A 59 -13.93 0.65 -14.81
CA GLY A 59 -12.66 0.98 -14.17
C GLY A 59 -12.84 1.96 -13.02
N LEU A 60 -12.06 1.82 -11.95
CA LEU A 60 -12.14 2.72 -10.80
C LEU A 60 -11.76 4.15 -11.17
N ASP A 61 -10.86 4.35 -12.14
CA ASP A 61 -10.51 5.65 -12.70
C ASP A 61 -11.71 6.34 -13.37
N GLN A 62 -12.43 5.60 -14.22
CA GLN A 62 -13.64 6.08 -14.88
C GLN A 62 -14.74 6.34 -13.85
N LEU A 63 -14.96 5.43 -12.92
CA LEU A 63 -15.96 5.56 -11.87
C LEU A 63 -15.71 6.83 -11.04
N TYR A 64 -14.45 7.07 -10.66
CA TYR A 64 -14.07 8.26 -9.91
C TYR A 64 -14.34 9.55 -10.68
N GLN A 65 -14.18 9.57 -12.00
CA GLN A 65 -14.44 10.76 -12.83
C GLN A 65 -15.93 10.99 -13.06
N GLU A 66 -16.69 9.94 -13.32
CA GLU A 66 -18.10 10.05 -13.74
C GLU A 66 -19.07 10.06 -12.57
N HIS A 67 -18.67 9.52 -11.40
CA HIS A 67 -19.50 9.33 -10.21
C HIS A 67 -18.83 9.88 -8.94
N ARG A 68 -18.48 11.18 -8.99
CA ARG A 68 -17.82 11.87 -7.87
C ARG A 68 -18.60 11.81 -6.57
N GLU A 69 -19.93 11.72 -6.65
CA GLU A 69 -20.82 11.59 -5.50
C GLU A 69 -20.52 10.35 -4.64
N LEU A 70 -20.03 9.25 -5.26
CA LEU A 70 -19.63 8.05 -4.54
C LEU A 70 -18.35 8.24 -3.71
N PHE A 71 -17.64 9.32 -3.96
CA PHE A 71 -16.37 9.66 -3.30
C PHE A 71 -16.41 11.00 -2.57
N GLY A 72 -17.63 11.43 -2.13
CA GLY A 72 -17.81 12.66 -1.36
C GLY A 72 -17.63 13.95 -2.17
N ASN A 73 -17.72 13.90 -3.50
CA ASN A 73 -17.48 15.02 -4.42
C ASN A 73 -16.11 15.68 -4.22
N ARG A 74 -15.10 14.90 -3.88
CA ARG A 74 -13.73 15.37 -3.66
C ARG A 74 -13.18 16.07 -4.91
N LYS A 75 -12.23 16.99 -4.69
CA LYS A 75 -11.70 17.89 -5.75
C LYS A 75 -10.45 17.38 -6.43
N GLU A 76 -9.81 16.36 -5.88
CA GLU A 76 -8.60 15.78 -6.46
C GLU A 76 -8.89 15.29 -7.89
N PRO A 77 -8.06 15.63 -8.87
CA PRO A 77 -8.30 15.31 -10.27
C PRO A 77 -8.27 13.82 -10.57
N VAL A 78 -7.55 13.05 -9.75
CA VAL A 78 -7.42 11.59 -9.83
C VAL A 78 -7.79 10.95 -8.51
N PHE A 79 -8.16 9.67 -8.54
CA PHE A 79 -8.37 8.89 -7.31
C PHE A 79 -7.06 8.87 -6.51
N PRO A 80 -7.06 9.35 -5.24
CA PRO A 80 -5.82 9.78 -4.60
C PRO A 80 -4.97 8.64 -4.02
N LEU A 81 -5.53 7.45 -3.80
CA LEU A 81 -4.87 6.35 -3.12
C LEU A 81 -4.67 5.13 -4.02
N LEU A 82 -3.69 4.32 -3.67
CA LEU A 82 -3.42 3.03 -4.27
C LEU A 82 -3.09 2.05 -3.14
N THR A 83 -3.80 0.93 -3.09
CA THR A 83 -3.54 -0.15 -2.13
C THR A 83 -3.01 -1.36 -2.86
N LYS A 84 -1.88 -1.90 -2.40
CA LYS A 84 -1.20 -3.05 -2.99
C LYS A 84 -0.89 -4.11 -1.93
N ILE A 85 -0.76 -5.36 -2.36
CA ILE A 85 -0.02 -6.39 -1.62
C ILE A 85 1.26 -6.67 -2.39
N LEU A 86 2.41 -6.61 -1.71
CA LEU A 86 3.72 -6.88 -2.29
C LEU A 86 4.27 -8.18 -1.74
N ASP A 87 4.65 -9.08 -2.67
CA ASP A 87 5.35 -10.34 -2.37
C ASP A 87 6.83 -10.19 -2.71
N ALA A 88 7.63 -9.84 -1.72
CA ALA A 88 9.08 -9.70 -1.84
C ALA A 88 9.76 -11.06 -1.67
N ASN A 89 9.76 -11.89 -2.70
CA ASN A 89 10.52 -13.14 -2.72
C ASN A 89 12.04 -12.88 -2.76
N ASP A 90 12.44 -11.76 -3.34
CA ASP A 90 13.81 -11.22 -3.29
C ASP A 90 13.75 -9.73 -2.92
N TRP A 91 14.90 -9.13 -2.60
CA TRP A 91 15.00 -7.71 -2.28
C TRP A 91 14.42 -6.80 -3.38
N LEU A 92 13.57 -5.85 -3.00
CA LEU A 92 13.28 -4.71 -3.86
C LEU A 92 14.52 -3.81 -3.94
N SER A 93 14.57 -2.94 -4.95
CA SER A 93 15.66 -1.96 -5.02
C SER A 93 15.64 -1.01 -3.83
N VAL A 94 16.81 -0.53 -3.42
CA VAL A 94 16.91 0.64 -2.55
C VAL A 94 16.44 1.85 -3.34
N GLN A 95 15.44 2.54 -2.83
CA GLN A 95 14.69 3.57 -3.57
C GLN A 95 14.23 4.70 -2.66
N VAL A 96 13.77 5.77 -3.29
CA VAL A 96 13.14 6.92 -2.66
C VAL A 96 12.03 7.43 -3.58
N HIS A 97 11.02 8.03 -2.99
CA HIS A 97 9.91 8.66 -3.71
C HIS A 97 9.89 10.17 -3.51
N PRO A 98 9.56 10.94 -4.55
CA PRO A 98 9.41 12.39 -4.45
C PRO A 98 8.14 12.80 -3.72
N ASP A 99 8.09 14.04 -3.24
CA ASP A 99 6.86 14.72 -2.83
C ASP A 99 6.02 15.18 -4.04
N ASP A 100 4.81 15.71 -3.78
CA ASP A 100 3.89 16.15 -4.83
C ASP A 100 4.50 17.27 -5.71
N THR A 101 5.27 18.17 -5.12
CA THR A 101 5.85 19.32 -5.86
C THR A 101 6.89 18.83 -6.86
N TYR A 102 7.83 18.01 -6.40
CA TYR A 102 8.89 17.48 -7.25
C TYR A 102 8.32 16.51 -8.30
N ALA A 103 7.42 15.63 -7.91
CA ALA A 103 6.79 14.65 -8.81
C ALA A 103 5.99 15.34 -9.91
N MET A 104 5.20 16.36 -9.58
CA MET A 104 4.42 17.10 -10.57
C MET A 104 5.30 17.84 -11.58
N GLU A 105 6.42 18.42 -11.12
CA GLU A 105 7.35 19.14 -11.99
C GLU A 105 8.13 18.20 -12.93
N HIS A 106 8.56 17.02 -12.44
CA HIS A 106 9.50 16.18 -13.16
C HIS A 106 8.85 14.97 -13.83
N GLU A 107 7.69 14.50 -13.32
CA GLU A 107 7.01 13.28 -13.81
C GLU A 107 5.56 13.55 -14.24
N GLY A 108 4.97 14.68 -13.85
CA GLY A 108 3.56 14.98 -14.11
C GLY A 108 2.59 14.10 -13.32
N GLU A 109 3.00 13.60 -12.17
CA GLU A 109 2.30 12.64 -11.31
C GLU A 109 2.26 13.12 -9.86
N LEU A 110 1.46 12.47 -9.01
CA LEU A 110 1.48 12.70 -7.56
C LEU A 110 2.82 12.25 -6.97
N GLY A 111 3.18 12.81 -5.84
CA GLY A 111 4.20 12.27 -4.95
C GLY A 111 3.82 10.89 -4.43
N LYS A 112 4.73 10.26 -3.70
CA LYS A 112 4.48 8.90 -3.21
C LYS A 112 4.89 8.77 -1.75
N THR A 113 4.05 9.30 -0.86
CA THR A 113 4.06 8.92 0.55
C THR A 113 3.30 7.62 0.70
N GLU A 114 3.84 6.68 1.47
CA GLU A 114 3.32 5.33 1.64
C GLU A 114 3.43 4.84 3.09
N CYS A 115 2.79 3.74 3.38
CA CYS A 115 2.99 2.98 4.62
C CYS A 115 2.83 1.49 4.37
N TRP A 116 3.45 0.69 5.22
CA TRP A 116 3.48 -0.77 5.11
C TRP A 116 2.94 -1.42 6.38
N TYR A 117 1.98 -2.32 6.22
CA TYR A 117 1.61 -3.29 7.23
C TYR A 117 2.20 -4.64 6.85
N VAL A 118 3.04 -5.21 7.70
CA VAL A 118 3.70 -6.50 7.44
C VAL A 118 2.71 -7.63 7.71
N ILE A 119 2.25 -8.30 6.64
CA ILE A 119 1.33 -9.44 6.71
C ILE A 119 2.08 -10.69 7.17
N ALA A 120 3.25 -10.94 6.59
CA ALA A 120 4.12 -12.06 6.92
C ALA A 120 5.58 -11.70 6.67
N ALA A 121 6.47 -12.29 7.44
CA ALA A 121 7.92 -12.19 7.24
C ALA A 121 8.59 -13.49 7.65
N ASP A 122 9.58 -13.92 6.87
CA ASP A 122 10.42 -15.07 7.20
C ASP A 122 11.35 -14.71 8.38
N GLU A 123 11.84 -15.72 9.08
CA GLU A 123 12.80 -15.51 10.16
C GLU A 123 14.08 -14.83 9.63
N GLY A 124 14.47 -13.73 10.27
CA GLY A 124 15.64 -12.94 9.87
C GLY A 124 15.39 -11.96 8.73
N SER A 125 14.16 -11.81 8.25
CA SER A 125 13.82 -10.78 7.26
C SER A 125 14.04 -9.38 7.83
N GLU A 126 14.52 -8.49 6.98
CA GLU A 126 14.80 -7.09 7.32
C GLU A 126 14.42 -6.16 6.17
N ILE A 127 14.17 -4.91 6.49
CA ILE A 127 13.98 -3.83 5.51
C ILE A 127 15.14 -2.84 5.62
N ILE A 128 15.35 -2.05 4.57
CA ILE A 128 16.12 -0.81 4.66
C ILE A 128 15.13 0.31 4.96
N TYR A 129 15.40 1.09 6.02
CA TYR A 129 14.55 2.17 6.46
C TYR A 129 15.39 3.34 6.95
N GLY A 130 15.68 4.28 6.04
CA GLY A 130 16.56 5.41 6.27
C GLY A 130 18.03 5.16 5.91
N HIS A 131 18.85 6.16 6.18
CA HIS A 131 20.29 6.15 5.92
C HIS A 131 21.07 6.96 6.96
N ASN A 132 22.39 6.71 7.04
CA ASN A 132 23.27 7.30 8.07
C ASN A 132 23.99 8.60 7.65
N ALA A 133 23.90 9.02 6.36
CA ALA A 133 24.54 10.24 5.89
C ALA A 133 23.99 11.49 6.60
N LYS A 134 24.88 12.41 6.94
CA LYS A 134 24.55 13.64 7.70
C LYS A 134 24.38 14.88 6.81
N SER A 135 24.72 14.77 5.53
CA SER A 135 24.54 15.83 4.54
C SER A 135 24.32 15.23 3.16
N LYS A 136 23.85 16.04 2.21
CA LYS A 136 23.71 15.65 0.79
C LYS A 136 25.05 15.30 0.15
N GLU A 137 26.13 16.01 0.56
CA GLU A 137 27.48 15.77 0.09
C GLU A 137 27.99 14.41 0.56
N GLU A 138 27.79 14.08 1.85
CA GLU A 138 28.15 12.77 2.40
C GLU A 138 27.32 11.66 1.75
N LEU A 139 26.01 11.87 1.58
CA LEU A 139 25.12 10.94 0.91
C LEU A 139 25.64 10.62 -0.50
N ARG A 140 25.95 11.66 -1.30
CA ARG A 140 26.50 11.51 -2.66
C ARG A 140 27.81 10.72 -2.62
N GLN A 141 28.73 11.08 -1.73
CA GLN A 141 30.02 10.43 -1.64
C GLN A 141 29.90 8.93 -1.29
N GLN A 142 29.04 8.60 -0.33
CA GLN A 142 28.83 7.20 0.08
C GLN A 142 28.18 6.37 -1.05
N ILE A 143 27.26 6.95 -1.81
CA ILE A 143 26.66 6.31 -3.00
C ILE A 143 27.71 6.06 -4.07
N GLU A 144 28.54 7.07 -4.40
CA GLU A 144 29.62 6.97 -5.42
C GLU A 144 30.67 5.93 -5.01
N ASP A 145 31.01 5.88 -3.73
CA ASP A 145 31.96 4.91 -3.17
C ASP A 145 31.34 3.51 -2.97
N LYS A 146 30.03 3.35 -3.24
CA LYS A 146 29.26 2.11 -3.02
C LYS A 146 29.35 1.60 -1.58
N ASN A 147 29.43 2.49 -0.62
CA ASN A 147 29.57 2.17 0.80
C ASN A 147 28.21 1.84 1.44
N TRP A 148 27.52 0.85 0.88
CA TRP A 148 26.14 0.50 1.23
C TRP A 148 25.98 0.02 2.66
N ASP A 149 26.92 -0.74 3.20
CA ASP A 149 26.84 -1.31 4.56
C ASP A 149 26.88 -0.23 5.64
N ASP A 150 27.62 0.85 5.43
CA ASP A 150 27.67 1.98 6.36
C ASP A 150 26.54 3.00 6.10
N LEU A 151 26.09 3.10 4.86
CA LEU A 151 25.06 4.06 4.47
C LEU A 151 23.65 3.62 4.91
N LEU A 152 23.28 2.36 4.66
CA LEU A 152 21.91 1.90 4.75
C LEU A 152 21.54 1.44 6.17
N THR A 153 20.40 1.91 6.68
CA THR A 153 19.88 1.48 7.98
C THR A 153 18.98 0.26 7.80
N LYS A 154 19.42 -0.89 8.31
CA LYS A 154 18.68 -2.14 8.28
C LYS A 154 17.84 -2.30 9.54
N VAL A 155 16.58 -2.70 9.39
CA VAL A 155 15.61 -2.90 10.47
C VAL A 155 15.02 -4.30 10.36
N PRO A 156 15.16 -5.16 11.37
CA PRO A 156 14.49 -6.47 11.38
C PRO A 156 12.98 -6.29 11.47
N VAL A 157 12.23 -7.17 10.78
CA VAL A 157 10.77 -7.09 10.72
C VAL A 157 10.11 -8.43 11.00
N LYS A 158 8.87 -8.35 11.49
CA LYS A 158 7.98 -9.51 11.70
C LYS A 158 6.55 -9.17 11.33
N ALA A 159 5.72 -10.18 11.19
CA ALA A 159 4.28 -10.00 10.98
C ALA A 159 3.66 -9.09 12.06
N GLY A 160 2.81 -8.17 11.63
CA GLY A 160 2.14 -7.18 12.48
C GLY A 160 2.90 -5.86 12.64
N ASP A 161 4.15 -5.77 12.21
CA ASP A 161 4.88 -4.50 12.22
C ASP A 161 4.27 -3.51 11.22
N PHE A 162 4.41 -2.23 11.53
CA PHE A 162 3.93 -1.12 10.70
C PHE A 162 5.02 -0.06 10.51
N PHE A 163 5.15 0.44 9.28
CA PHE A 163 6.12 1.48 8.92
C PHE A 163 5.44 2.59 8.13
N TYR A 164 5.60 3.83 8.56
CA TYR A 164 5.21 5.01 7.80
C TYR A 164 6.40 5.51 7.00
N VAL A 165 6.26 5.56 5.67
CA VAL A 165 7.33 5.88 4.72
C VAL A 165 6.96 7.15 3.95
N PRO A 166 7.15 8.35 4.55
CA PRO A 166 6.90 9.60 3.84
C PRO A 166 7.88 9.76 2.66
N SER A 167 7.45 10.54 1.66
CA SER A 167 8.33 10.94 0.55
C SER A 167 9.68 11.46 1.06
N GLY A 168 10.75 11.21 0.31
CA GLY A 168 12.12 11.53 0.71
C GLY A 168 12.79 10.53 1.66
N THR A 169 12.11 9.46 2.07
CA THR A 169 12.69 8.39 2.88
C THR A 169 13.38 7.35 2.00
N MET A 170 14.66 7.07 2.26
CA MET A 170 15.36 5.95 1.62
C MET A 170 14.86 4.63 2.22
N HIS A 171 14.43 3.69 1.37
CA HIS A 171 13.86 2.43 1.83
C HIS A 171 14.04 1.28 0.84
N ALA A 172 13.91 0.05 1.33
CA ALA A 172 13.75 -1.16 0.53
C ALA A 172 13.07 -2.25 1.36
N ILE A 173 12.25 -3.07 0.72
CA ILE A 173 11.67 -4.27 1.32
C ILE A 173 12.60 -5.44 1.05
N GLY A 174 12.98 -6.16 2.10
CA GLY A 174 13.86 -7.31 2.01
C GLY A 174 13.15 -8.58 1.59
N SER A 175 13.93 -9.59 1.28
CA SER A 175 13.46 -10.92 0.88
C SER A 175 12.63 -11.59 1.99
N GLY A 176 11.63 -12.35 1.61
CA GLY A 176 10.78 -13.13 2.51
C GLY A 176 9.69 -12.33 3.21
N ILE A 177 9.36 -11.13 2.71
CA ILE A 177 8.37 -10.24 3.32
C ILE A 177 7.14 -10.11 2.41
N LEU A 178 5.96 -10.20 3.03
CA LEU A 178 4.67 -9.92 2.41
C LEU A 178 4.04 -8.74 3.14
N ILE A 179 3.73 -7.66 2.43
CA ILE A 179 3.15 -6.45 3.01
C ILE A 179 1.85 -6.04 2.31
N LEU A 180 0.99 -5.32 3.04
CA LEU A 180 -0.01 -4.45 2.44
C LEU A 180 0.54 -3.02 2.48
N GLU A 181 0.60 -2.40 1.32
CA GLU A 181 1.02 -1.02 1.12
C GLU A 181 -0.18 -0.13 0.83
N THR A 182 -0.31 0.95 1.58
CA THR A 182 -1.23 2.05 1.27
C THR A 182 -0.40 3.27 0.92
N GLN A 183 -0.66 3.87 -0.24
CA GLN A 183 0.15 4.95 -0.81
C GLN A 183 -0.69 5.97 -1.55
N GLN A 184 -0.11 7.15 -1.82
CA GLN A 184 -0.64 8.05 -2.83
C GLN A 184 -0.66 7.33 -4.20
N SER A 185 -1.61 7.70 -5.07
CA SER A 185 -1.78 7.08 -6.39
C SER A 185 -0.68 7.52 -7.36
N SER A 186 0.49 6.91 -7.21
CA SER A 186 1.71 7.14 -7.99
C SER A 186 2.47 5.84 -8.20
N ASP A 187 3.18 5.74 -9.33
CA ASP A 187 4.10 4.63 -9.62
C ASP A 187 5.54 5.12 -9.80
N THR A 188 5.81 6.38 -9.45
CA THR A 188 7.13 7.01 -9.54
C THR A 188 8.08 6.42 -8.50
N THR A 189 9.22 5.91 -8.97
CA THR A 189 10.28 5.34 -8.13
C THR A 189 11.65 5.81 -8.60
N TYR A 190 12.42 6.43 -7.71
CA TYR A 190 13.82 6.75 -7.95
C TYR A 190 14.70 5.69 -7.32
N ARG A 191 15.34 4.90 -8.16
CA ARG A 191 16.18 3.77 -7.75
C ARG A 191 17.58 4.25 -7.46
N VAL A 192 18.05 3.96 -6.23
CA VAL A 192 19.39 4.31 -5.73
C VAL A 192 20.38 3.16 -5.93
N TYR A 193 19.93 1.93 -5.62
CA TYR A 193 20.75 0.73 -5.72
C TYR A 193 19.89 -0.50 -5.98
N ASP A 194 20.33 -1.39 -6.85
CA ASP A 194 19.59 -2.61 -7.21
C ASP A 194 20.42 -3.87 -7.06
N PHE A 195 21.38 -3.88 -6.14
CA PHE A 195 22.23 -5.03 -5.82
C PHE A 195 23.02 -5.57 -7.04
N ASP A 196 23.31 -4.72 -8.03
CA ASP A 196 23.90 -5.08 -9.32
C ASP A 196 23.19 -6.25 -10.03
N ARG A 197 21.89 -6.43 -9.74
CA ARG A 197 21.02 -7.49 -10.25
C ARG A 197 20.71 -7.27 -11.73
N LYS A 198 20.78 -8.36 -12.50
CA LYS A 198 20.47 -8.37 -13.92
C LYS A 198 19.14 -9.03 -14.20
N ASP A 199 18.44 -8.50 -15.20
CA ASP A 199 17.24 -9.14 -15.76
C ASP A 199 17.61 -10.43 -16.54
N ALA A 200 16.59 -11.14 -17.03
CA ALA A 200 16.77 -12.36 -17.82
C ALA A 200 17.55 -12.15 -19.13
N GLN A 201 17.67 -10.90 -19.61
CA GLN A 201 18.43 -10.52 -20.79
C GLN A 201 19.86 -10.07 -20.44
N GLY A 202 20.21 -10.04 -19.14
CA GLY A 202 21.53 -9.63 -18.66
C GLY A 202 21.70 -8.13 -18.47
N ASN A 203 20.65 -7.33 -18.53
CA ASN A 203 20.68 -5.88 -18.36
C ASN A 203 20.47 -5.50 -16.90
N LEU A 204 21.14 -4.42 -16.46
CA LEU A 204 20.87 -3.75 -15.18
C LEU A 204 19.66 -2.83 -15.32
N ARG A 205 18.85 -2.70 -14.25
CA ARG A 205 17.82 -1.67 -14.20
C ARG A 205 18.45 -0.28 -14.04
N GLU A 206 17.82 0.70 -14.63
CA GLU A 206 18.25 2.11 -14.53
C GLU A 206 18.26 2.59 -13.07
N LEU A 207 19.31 3.34 -12.71
CA LEU A 207 19.43 4.06 -11.45
C LEU A 207 19.16 5.54 -11.68
N HIS A 208 18.51 6.20 -10.71
CA HIS A 208 18.07 7.60 -10.79
C HIS A 208 18.80 8.44 -9.74
N LEU A 209 20.13 8.40 -9.71
CA LEU A 209 20.95 8.90 -8.60
C LEU A 209 20.75 10.39 -8.33
N GLU A 210 20.76 11.25 -9.37
CA GLU A 210 20.59 12.69 -9.20
C GLU A 210 19.22 13.02 -8.61
N LYS A 211 18.14 12.52 -9.21
CA LYS A 211 16.77 12.70 -8.70
C LYS A 211 16.62 12.14 -7.28
N SER A 212 17.26 11.00 -7.00
CA SER A 212 17.25 10.43 -5.65
C SER A 212 17.89 11.36 -4.63
N ILE A 213 19.08 11.89 -4.93
CA ILE A 213 19.80 12.81 -4.04
C ILE A 213 19.01 14.11 -3.85
N ASP A 214 18.36 14.59 -4.90
CA ASP A 214 17.52 15.80 -4.81
C ASP A 214 16.39 15.65 -3.79
N VAL A 215 15.70 14.50 -3.80
CA VAL A 215 14.51 14.29 -2.98
C VAL A 215 14.77 13.64 -1.61
N LEU A 216 15.92 12.98 -1.42
CA LEU A 216 16.25 12.32 -0.15
C LEU A 216 16.36 13.32 1.01
N ASN A 217 15.65 13.02 2.10
CA ASN A 217 15.75 13.75 3.35
C ASN A 217 17.00 13.32 4.14
N ILE A 218 17.61 14.26 4.85
CA ILE A 218 18.69 13.97 5.79
C ILE A 218 18.08 13.86 7.19
N GLY A 219 18.46 12.83 7.91
CA GLY A 219 17.97 12.55 9.27
C GLY A 219 17.21 11.24 9.34
N GLU A 220 16.67 10.97 10.52
CA GLU A 220 15.90 9.74 10.74
C GLU A 220 14.50 9.82 10.11
N PRO A 221 13.98 8.70 9.61
CA PRO A 221 12.61 8.63 9.11
C PRO A 221 11.59 9.01 10.18
N ALA A 222 10.46 9.54 9.75
CA ALA A 222 9.34 9.86 10.63
C ALA A 222 8.72 8.56 11.18
N ASN A 223 8.45 8.54 12.49
CA ASN A 223 7.77 7.42 13.14
C ASN A 223 6.26 7.68 13.23
N SER A 224 5.47 6.63 13.10
CA SER A 224 4.06 6.66 13.47
C SER A 224 3.91 6.32 14.96
N HIS A 225 2.81 6.79 15.56
CA HIS A 225 2.44 6.50 16.93
C HIS A 225 1.05 5.84 16.94
N PRO A 226 0.97 4.52 16.76
CA PRO A 226 -0.30 3.82 16.75
C PRO A 226 -1.08 4.02 18.05
N ASP A 227 -2.38 4.27 17.93
CA ASP A 227 -3.31 4.38 19.03
C ASP A 227 -4.44 3.38 18.90
N THR A 228 -4.78 2.69 19.99
CA THR A 228 -5.74 1.58 19.96
C THR A 228 -6.92 1.86 20.88
N VAL A 229 -8.12 1.69 20.32
CA VAL A 229 -9.40 1.71 21.02
C VAL A 229 -10.03 0.32 20.93
N VAL A 230 -10.61 -0.16 22.03
CA VAL A 230 -11.34 -1.42 22.10
C VAL A 230 -12.78 -1.11 22.47
N ILE A 231 -13.73 -1.55 21.62
CA ILE A 231 -15.16 -1.38 21.82
C ILE A 231 -15.80 -2.76 21.62
N ASP A 232 -16.27 -3.37 22.70
CA ASP A 232 -16.85 -4.72 22.70
C ASP A 232 -15.93 -5.74 21.97
N ASP A 233 -16.38 -6.29 20.87
CA ASP A 233 -15.69 -7.32 20.08
C ASP A 233 -14.69 -6.72 19.05
N LEU A 234 -14.62 -5.39 18.96
CA LEU A 234 -13.79 -4.68 17.98
C LEU A 234 -12.57 -4.05 18.66
N ARG A 235 -11.38 -4.39 18.17
CA ARG A 235 -10.14 -3.64 18.42
C ARG A 235 -9.82 -2.82 17.17
N MET A 236 -9.72 -1.52 17.32
CA MET A 236 -9.41 -0.59 16.25
C MET A 236 -8.12 0.16 16.58
N THR A 237 -7.08 -0.04 15.77
CA THR A 237 -5.80 0.65 15.92
C THR A 237 -5.65 1.66 14.78
N THR A 238 -5.52 2.94 15.11
CA THR A 238 -5.06 3.95 14.16
C THR A 238 -3.55 3.77 13.99
N LEU A 239 -3.13 3.30 12.82
CA LEU A 239 -1.72 3.03 12.51
C LEU A 239 -0.99 4.31 12.14
N VAL A 240 -1.62 5.17 11.34
CA VAL A 240 -1.14 6.49 10.95
C VAL A 240 -2.29 7.39 10.58
N ALA A 241 -2.16 8.68 10.88
CA ALA A 241 -2.98 9.76 10.32
C ALA A 241 -2.04 10.83 9.78
N SER A 242 -2.08 11.04 8.48
CA SER A 242 -1.22 11.99 7.75
C SER A 242 -2.06 12.94 6.91
N ASP A 243 -1.42 13.87 6.22
CA ASP A 243 -2.10 14.79 5.30
C ASP A 243 -2.63 14.08 4.03
N PHE A 244 -2.16 12.87 3.75
CA PHE A 244 -2.49 12.12 2.53
C PHE A 244 -3.50 11.01 2.76
N PHE A 245 -3.43 10.36 3.92
CA PHE A 245 -4.32 9.25 4.29
C PHE A 245 -4.30 8.99 5.79
N THR A 246 -5.39 8.39 6.25
CA THR A 246 -5.46 7.73 7.56
C THR A 246 -5.59 6.23 7.34
N VAL A 247 -4.85 5.43 8.12
CA VAL A 247 -4.87 3.96 8.03
C VAL A 247 -5.16 3.35 9.38
N TYR A 248 -6.10 2.43 9.40
CA TYR A 248 -6.50 1.67 10.58
C TYR A 248 -6.25 0.18 10.37
N LYS A 249 -5.99 -0.51 11.48
CA LYS A 249 -6.16 -1.96 11.59
C LYS A 249 -7.40 -2.24 12.43
N TRP A 250 -8.32 -3.02 11.89
CA TRP A 250 -9.49 -3.50 12.62
C TRP A 250 -9.36 -5.01 12.86
N GLU A 251 -9.59 -5.42 14.11
CA GLU A 251 -9.61 -6.83 14.53
C GLU A 251 -10.97 -7.08 15.18
N LEU A 252 -11.76 -8.00 14.60
CA LEU A 252 -13.13 -8.26 15.03
C LEU A 252 -13.33 -9.75 15.34
N THR A 253 -13.92 -10.04 16.52
CA THR A 253 -14.34 -11.37 16.92
C THR A 253 -15.78 -11.26 17.40
N GLY A 254 -16.75 -11.41 16.49
CA GLY A 254 -18.17 -11.22 16.79
C GLY A 254 -18.82 -10.24 15.82
N LYS A 255 -19.45 -9.21 16.35
CA LYS A 255 -20.22 -8.24 15.57
C LYS A 255 -19.91 -6.81 16.00
N ALA A 256 -19.78 -5.91 15.02
CA ALA A 256 -19.65 -4.47 15.25
C ALA A 256 -20.48 -3.68 14.24
N ASP A 257 -21.14 -2.62 14.73
CA ASP A 257 -21.87 -1.68 13.92
C ASP A 257 -21.03 -0.41 13.74
N PHE A 258 -21.05 0.14 12.53
CA PHE A 258 -20.25 1.29 12.14
C PHE A 258 -21.12 2.38 11.53
N GLU A 259 -20.71 3.61 11.76
CA GLU A 259 -21.19 4.79 11.04
C GLU A 259 -20.06 5.38 10.21
N LYS A 260 -20.40 6.00 9.10
CA LYS A 260 -19.45 6.65 8.21
C LYS A 260 -18.71 7.79 8.92
N THR A 261 -17.38 7.79 8.87
CA THR A 261 -16.51 8.83 9.45
C THR A 261 -15.65 9.54 8.41
N ALA A 262 -15.64 9.05 7.17
CA ALA A 262 -14.90 9.63 6.06
C ALA A 262 -15.76 9.70 4.79
N ASP A 263 -15.34 10.45 3.78
CA ASP A 263 -16.06 10.55 2.52
C ASP A 263 -16.29 9.18 1.86
N TYR A 264 -15.29 8.30 1.93
CA TYR A 264 -15.35 6.89 1.55
C TYR A 264 -14.19 6.14 2.23
N SER A 265 -14.26 4.82 2.26
CA SER A 265 -13.21 4.00 2.87
C SER A 265 -12.81 2.83 1.97
N LEU A 266 -11.51 2.51 1.96
CA LEU A 266 -10.92 1.37 1.28
C LEU A 266 -10.68 0.27 2.32
N LEU A 267 -11.14 -0.95 2.06
CA LEU A 267 -11.03 -2.06 3.00
C LEU A 267 -10.37 -3.26 2.34
N SER A 268 -9.41 -3.86 3.05
CA SER A 268 -8.70 -5.06 2.65
C SER A 268 -8.74 -6.07 3.78
N VAL A 269 -9.36 -7.24 3.56
CA VAL A 269 -9.45 -8.32 4.56
C VAL A 269 -8.18 -9.16 4.49
N LEU A 270 -7.40 -9.17 5.57
CA LEU A 270 -6.12 -9.88 5.66
C LEU A 270 -6.22 -11.24 6.36
N ALA A 271 -7.24 -11.43 7.21
CA ALA A 271 -7.49 -12.70 7.89
C ALA A 271 -8.97 -12.88 8.20
N GLY A 272 -9.38 -14.13 8.41
CA GLY A 272 -10.74 -14.50 8.78
C GLY A 272 -11.73 -14.48 7.64
N GLU A 273 -12.98 -14.74 8.01
CA GLU A 273 -14.15 -14.70 7.12
C GLU A 273 -15.38 -14.17 7.88
N GLY A 274 -16.33 -13.64 7.14
CA GLY A 274 -17.54 -13.09 7.74
C GLY A 274 -18.45 -12.47 6.71
N LYS A 275 -19.22 -11.51 7.15
CA LYS A 275 -20.11 -10.75 6.29
C LYS A 275 -20.10 -9.27 6.62
N LEU A 276 -20.25 -8.49 5.58
CA LEU A 276 -20.57 -7.07 5.62
C LEU A 276 -22.07 -6.92 5.34
N THR A 277 -22.81 -6.24 6.19
CA THR A 277 -24.23 -5.92 5.96
C THR A 277 -24.38 -4.43 5.71
N VAL A 278 -24.95 -4.06 4.56
CA VAL A 278 -25.25 -2.67 4.18
C VAL A 278 -26.72 -2.61 3.77
N ASP A 279 -27.50 -1.70 4.36
CA ASP A 279 -28.94 -1.52 4.07
C ASP A 279 -29.74 -2.85 4.09
N GLY A 280 -29.40 -3.75 5.03
CA GLY A 280 -30.04 -5.05 5.18
C GLY A 280 -29.63 -6.12 4.16
N THR A 281 -28.69 -5.82 3.27
CA THR A 281 -28.11 -6.78 2.33
C THR A 281 -26.77 -7.30 2.84
N ASP A 282 -26.64 -8.62 2.89
CA ASP A 282 -25.43 -9.29 3.34
C ASP A 282 -24.48 -9.56 2.16
N TYR A 283 -23.20 -9.20 2.33
CA TYR A 283 -22.11 -9.45 1.41
C TYR A 283 -21.07 -10.32 2.11
N PRO A 284 -20.78 -11.53 1.63
CA PRO A 284 -19.73 -12.36 2.21
C PRO A 284 -18.36 -11.72 1.98
N ILE A 285 -17.53 -11.72 3.01
CA ILE A 285 -16.14 -11.27 2.97
C ILE A 285 -15.22 -12.32 3.57
N GLN A 286 -14.02 -12.41 3.03
CA GLN A 286 -13.01 -13.35 3.49
C GLN A 286 -11.60 -12.80 3.25
N LYS A 287 -10.59 -13.46 3.80
CA LYS A 287 -9.18 -13.16 3.50
C LYS A 287 -9.00 -12.98 1.99
N GLY A 288 -8.48 -11.84 1.58
CA GLY A 288 -8.28 -11.48 0.18
C GLY A 288 -9.44 -10.72 -0.47
N SER A 289 -10.50 -10.38 0.27
CA SER A 289 -11.54 -9.46 -0.21
C SER A 289 -11.05 -8.02 -0.12
N HIS A 290 -11.24 -7.27 -1.22
CA HIS A 290 -10.90 -5.84 -1.31
C HIS A 290 -12.10 -5.07 -1.86
N PHE A 291 -12.51 -4.02 -1.17
CA PHE A 291 -13.69 -3.26 -1.56
C PHE A 291 -13.63 -1.81 -1.05
N ILE A 292 -14.47 -0.97 -1.63
CA ILE A 292 -14.68 0.41 -1.19
C ILE A 292 -16.09 0.51 -0.59
N LEU A 293 -16.21 1.18 0.55
CA LEU A 293 -17.46 1.70 1.06
C LEU A 293 -17.61 3.13 0.55
N PRO A 294 -18.47 3.38 -0.43
CA PRO A 294 -18.64 4.70 -1.02
C PRO A 294 -19.42 5.66 -0.12
N SER A 295 -19.44 6.91 -0.51
CA SER A 295 -20.00 8.01 0.29
C SER A 295 -21.49 7.88 0.61
N ASP A 296 -22.24 7.15 -0.20
CA ASP A 296 -23.68 6.89 0.00
C ASP A 296 -23.97 5.71 0.94
N VAL A 297 -22.94 5.04 1.47
CA VAL A 297 -23.04 4.06 2.56
C VAL A 297 -22.84 4.80 3.89
N GLU A 298 -23.95 5.10 4.60
CA GLU A 298 -23.89 5.89 5.84
C GLU A 298 -23.59 5.02 7.08
N SER A 299 -24.02 3.75 7.07
CA SER A 299 -23.78 2.80 8.15
C SER A 299 -23.69 1.38 7.63
N TRP A 300 -22.98 0.53 8.37
CA TRP A 300 -22.81 -0.89 8.04
C TRP A 300 -22.53 -1.71 9.29
N THR A 301 -22.68 -3.01 9.15
CA THR A 301 -22.32 -3.98 10.17
C THR A 301 -21.26 -4.93 9.62
N LEU A 302 -20.24 -5.24 10.41
CA LEU A 302 -19.34 -6.37 10.19
C LEU A 302 -19.64 -7.47 11.21
N GLU A 303 -19.69 -8.71 10.75
CA GLU A 303 -19.85 -9.88 11.61
C GLU A 303 -18.91 -10.99 11.11
N GLY A 304 -18.13 -11.57 12.02
CA GLY A 304 -17.19 -12.63 11.66
C GLY A 304 -16.34 -13.10 12.84
N GLN A 305 -15.51 -14.11 12.58
CA GLN A 305 -14.59 -14.64 13.56
C GLN A 305 -13.15 -14.46 13.09
N GLY A 306 -12.35 -13.77 13.91
CA GLY A 306 -10.95 -13.49 13.60
C GLY A 306 -10.76 -12.66 12.33
N LEU A 307 -11.71 -11.75 12.04
CA LEU A 307 -11.57 -10.80 10.95
C LEU A 307 -10.46 -9.80 11.27
N GLU A 308 -9.52 -9.67 10.36
CA GLU A 308 -8.48 -8.65 10.38
C GLU A 308 -8.52 -7.86 9.08
N LEU A 309 -8.71 -6.54 9.19
CA LEU A 309 -8.80 -5.65 8.05
C LEU A 309 -7.81 -4.50 8.19
N ILE A 310 -7.24 -4.09 7.06
CA ILE A 310 -6.63 -2.76 6.93
C ILE A 310 -7.66 -1.88 6.23
N VAL A 311 -7.92 -0.74 6.85
CA VAL A 311 -8.91 0.24 6.39
C VAL A 311 -8.21 1.57 6.21
N SER A 312 -8.43 2.22 5.07
CA SER A 312 -7.83 3.52 4.78
C SER A 312 -8.82 4.48 4.14
N HIS A 313 -8.55 5.76 4.29
CA HIS A 313 -9.25 6.82 3.57
C HIS A 313 -8.30 8.01 3.35
N PRO A 314 -8.50 8.83 2.31
CA PRO A 314 -7.73 10.05 2.08
C PRO A 314 -8.09 11.18 3.05
#